data_fe8205684791947932d591ac07b3e750
#
_entry.id   fe8205684791947932d591ac07b3e750
#
_cell.length_a   1.000
_cell.length_b   1.000
_cell.length_c   1.000
_cell.angle_alpha   90.00
_cell.angle_beta   90.00
_cell.angle_gamma   90.00
#
_symmetry.space_group_name_H-M   'P 1'
#
loop_
_entity.id
_entity.type
_entity.pdbx_description
1 polymer ?
#
loop_
_entity_poly.entity_id
_entity_poly.type
_entity_poly.pdbx_seq_one_letter_code
_entity_poly.pdbx_strand_id
1 'polypeptide(L)'
;MVTGKRNYVLLSIFDFLYLFAWSSTMAFFVIWTTQHLGISATQTGWLYAINAFIALTMQPFFGFISDKFGTKKSLIFLIIALLLPVGPFFIYIYAPLLVSSFWLGAVLGGIYLGVIFNSGCGVIDSYIDKISRRYAFEYGRVRMWGSLGWAAAAYIVGRNINDNPNLSFWLASIAIVLAAVCFMLTKITVTLEEEKMTSSLKAGHVFELMKDKQFWMLIIFTLFVTQIYDTYDQQFAQYFSLQFPSVDEGNKWYGTLASIQVCGETLFLGLMPWFVNRVGAKWALVIAGTIMSVRILGSAVPLGPVWIAAVKMMHAIEKPLILISVFKFIAQNFDHKLSSTIYLLVLFAASIATTVYSPVVGHL
;
A
#
# COMPACT_ATOMS: atom_id res chain seq x y z
N MET A 1 3.13 -26.44 14.24
CA MET A 1 4.35 -25.86 13.62
C MET A 1 4.39 -26.02 12.08
N VAL A 2 4.18 -27.19 11.49
CA VAL A 2 4.27 -27.41 10.03
C VAL A 2 3.30 -26.54 9.22
N THR A 3 2.04 -26.39 9.66
CA THR A 3 1.03 -25.57 8.97
C THR A 3 1.37 -24.07 9.00
N GLY A 4 1.89 -23.55 10.11
CA GLY A 4 2.30 -22.15 10.23
C GLY A 4 3.45 -21.80 9.28
N LYS A 5 4.51 -22.63 9.24
CA LYS A 5 5.64 -22.44 8.32
C LYS A 5 5.20 -22.49 6.85
N ARG A 6 4.32 -23.43 6.51
CA ARG A 6 3.75 -23.54 5.15
C ARG A 6 2.94 -22.30 4.77
N ASN A 7 2.05 -21.85 5.64
CA ASN A 7 1.24 -20.66 5.39
C ASN A 7 2.11 -19.41 5.29
N TYR A 8 3.14 -19.26 6.13
CA TYR A 8 4.12 -18.18 6.03
C TYR A 8 4.77 -18.12 4.64
N VAL A 9 5.32 -19.24 4.15
CA VAL A 9 6.00 -19.28 2.85
C VAL A 9 5.01 -18.98 1.71
N LEU A 10 3.83 -19.61 1.72
CA LEU A 10 2.85 -19.41 0.65
C LEU A 10 2.28 -18.00 0.63
N LEU A 11 2.03 -17.39 1.80
CA LEU A 11 1.58 -15.99 1.88
C LEU A 11 2.69 -15.01 1.51
N SER A 12 3.96 -15.32 1.81
CA SER A 12 5.09 -14.49 1.37
C SER A 12 5.23 -14.50 -0.16
N ILE A 13 5.09 -15.66 -0.80
CA ILE A 13 5.10 -15.76 -2.26
C ILE A 13 3.86 -15.07 -2.86
N PHE A 14 2.70 -15.25 -2.24
CA PHE A 14 1.47 -14.59 -2.66
C PHE A 14 1.60 -13.05 -2.61
N ASP A 15 2.12 -12.50 -1.52
CA ASP A 15 2.30 -11.06 -1.35
C ASP A 15 3.34 -10.48 -2.33
N PHE A 16 4.44 -11.22 -2.54
CA PHE A 16 5.43 -10.91 -3.58
C PHE A 16 4.77 -10.79 -4.95
N LEU A 17 4.00 -11.79 -5.37
CA LEU A 17 3.35 -11.83 -6.68
C LEU A 17 2.23 -10.79 -6.82
N TYR A 18 1.47 -10.55 -5.77
CA TYR A 18 0.44 -9.51 -5.76
C TYR A 18 1.03 -8.11 -5.95
N LEU A 19 2.08 -7.77 -5.18
CA LEU A 19 2.73 -6.46 -5.32
C LEU A 19 3.59 -6.35 -6.57
N PHE A 20 4.12 -7.46 -7.07
CA PHE A 20 4.73 -7.52 -8.39
C PHE A 20 3.71 -7.14 -9.48
N ALA A 21 2.50 -7.72 -9.44
CA ALA A 21 1.44 -7.39 -10.40
C ALA A 21 0.99 -5.93 -10.28
N TRP A 22 0.86 -5.42 -9.07
CA TRP A 22 0.51 -4.02 -8.84
C TRP A 22 1.58 -3.06 -9.39
N SER A 23 2.85 -3.31 -9.07
CA SER A 23 3.97 -2.52 -9.61
C SER A 23 4.05 -2.61 -11.13
N SER A 24 3.83 -3.79 -11.72
CA SER A 24 3.84 -3.99 -13.17
C SER A 24 2.79 -3.14 -13.90
N THR A 25 1.65 -2.84 -13.23
CA THR A 25 0.58 -2.03 -13.83
C THR A 25 0.73 -0.54 -13.52
N MET A 26 1.20 -0.17 -12.33
CA MET A 26 1.10 1.20 -11.82
C MET A 26 2.42 1.95 -11.74
N ALA A 27 3.58 1.27 -11.63
CA ALA A 27 4.87 1.97 -11.48
C ALA A 27 5.22 2.84 -12.70
N PHE A 28 4.80 2.45 -13.88
CA PHE A 28 5.04 3.18 -15.15
C PHE A 28 3.73 3.65 -15.81
N PHE A 29 2.66 3.75 -15.04
CA PHE A 29 1.34 4.11 -15.55
C PHE A 29 1.34 5.48 -16.23
N VAL A 30 2.06 6.48 -15.69
CA VAL A 30 2.18 7.81 -16.30
C VAL A 30 2.85 7.71 -17.66
N ILE A 31 3.97 6.97 -17.78
CA ILE A 31 4.68 6.78 -19.04
C ILE A 31 3.77 6.10 -20.07
N TRP A 32 3.07 5.05 -19.64
CA TRP A 32 2.14 4.33 -20.51
C TRP A 32 1.01 5.24 -21.02
N THR A 33 0.36 6.01 -20.14
CA THR A 33 -0.74 6.90 -20.55
C THR A 33 -0.25 8.04 -21.43
N THR A 34 0.86 8.68 -21.11
CA THR A 34 1.34 9.87 -21.84
C THR A 34 2.09 9.53 -23.11
N GLN A 35 2.99 8.55 -23.09
CA GLN A 35 3.85 8.25 -24.23
C GLN A 35 3.23 7.25 -25.21
N HIS A 36 2.48 6.25 -24.69
CA HIS A 36 1.93 5.21 -25.55
C HIS A 36 0.45 5.45 -25.93
N LEU A 37 -0.36 6.09 -25.07
CA LEU A 37 -1.74 6.42 -25.38
C LEU A 37 -1.94 7.87 -25.84
N GLY A 38 -0.95 8.73 -25.71
CA GLY A 38 -1.05 10.15 -26.07
C GLY A 38 -1.98 10.97 -25.16
N ILE A 39 -2.26 10.47 -23.96
CA ILE A 39 -3.12 11.16 -22.98
C ILE A 39 -2.29 12.27 -22.31
N SER A 40 -2.88 13.44 -22.10
CA SER A 40 -2.18 14.56 -21.49
C SER A 40 -1.84 14.28 -19.99
N ALA A 41 -0.81 14.96 -19.47
CA ALA A 41 -0.46 14.85 -18.05
C ALA A 41 -1.62 15.24 -17.14
N THR A 42 -2.39 16.27 -17.51
CA THR A 42 -3.61 16.69 -16.78
C THR A 42 -4.66 15.60 -16.75
N GLN A 43 -4.92 14.96 -17.88
CA GLN A 43 -5.86 13.83 -17.96
C GLN A 43 -5.35 12.64 -17.14
N THR A 44 -4.06 12.33 -17.18
CA THR A 44 -3.46 11.30 -16.34
C THR A 44 -3.65 11.62 -14.84
N GLY A 45 -3.53 12.88 -14.45
CA GLY A 45 -3.86 13.35 -13.10
C GLY A 45 -5.31 13.04 -12.71
N TRP A 46 -6.28 13.23 -13.62
CA TRP A 46 -7.67 12.86 -13.38
C TRP A 46 -7.87 11.35 -13.20
N LEU A 47 -7.11 10.50 -13.90
CA LEU A 47 -7.17 9.04 -13.69
C LEU A 47 -6.77 8.67 -12.26
N TYR A 48 -5.70 9.27 -11.73
CA TYR A 48 -5.30 9.07 -10.34
C TYR A 48 -6.33 9.60 -9.34
N ALA A 49 -6.90 10.78 -9.60
CA ALA A 49 -7.91 11.38 -8.73
C ALA A 49 -9.17 10.53 -8.63
N ILE A 50 -9.68 10.04 -9.78
CA ILE A 50 -10.86 9.17 -9.82
C ILE A 50 -10.57 7.84 -9.11
N ASN A 51 -9.41 7.24 -9.36
CA ASN A 51 -8.97 6.02 -8.70
C ASN A 51 -8.90 6.19 -7.16
N ALA A 52 -8.31 7.28 -6.68
CA ALA A 52 -8.23 7.61 -5.26
C ALA A 52 -9.61 7.85 -4.64
N PHE A 53 -10.51 8.54 -5.35
CA PHE A 53 -11.87 8.79 -4.89
C PHE A 53 -12.68 7.49 -4.74
N ILE A 54 -12.57 6.59 -5.72
CA ILE A 54 -13.23 5.27 -5.64
C ILE A 54 -12.63 4.45 -4.49
N ALA A 55 -11.31 4.43 -4.35
CA ALA A 55 -10.65 3.74 -3.25
C ALA A 55 -11.11 4.27 -1.89
N LEU A 56 -11.18 5.59 -1.74
CA LEU A 56 -11.67 6.26 -0.54
C LEU A 56 -13.07 5.78 -0.15
N THR A 57 -14.00 5.73 -1.11
CA THR A 57 -15.38 5.31 -0.85
C THR A 57 -15.48 3.82 -0.53
N MET A 58 -14.62 2.98 -1.13
CA MET A 58 -14.66 1.53 -0.95
C MET A 58 -13.96 1.03 0.33
N GLN A 59 -12.97 1.75 0.85
CA GLN A 59 -12.21 1.32 2.03
C GLN A 59 -13.06 0.98 3.26
N PRO A 60 -14.03 1.81 3.70
CA PRO A 60 -14.88 1.46 4.85
C PRO A 60 -15.73 0.21 4.61
N PHE A 61 -16.27 0.05 3.38
CA PHE A 61 -17.06 -1.12 3.02
C PHE A 61 -16.21 -2.39 3.05
N PHE A 62 -15.03 -2.35 2.46
CA PHE A 62 -14.12 -3.49 2.46
C PHE A 62 -13.61 -3.84 3.85
N GLY A 63 -13.42 -2.85 4.72
CA GLY A 63 -13.07 -3.07 6.12
C GLY A 63 -14.13 -3.91 6.84
N PHE A 64 -15.38 -3.45 6.79
CA PHE A 64 -16.50 -4.16 7.39
C PHE A 64 -16.73 -5.55 6.78
N ILE A 65 -16.70 -5.65 5.44
CA ILE A 65 -16.84 -6.94 4.74
C ILE A 65 -15.71 -7.89 5.12
N SER A 66 -14.46 -7.41 5.17
CA SER A 66 -13.29 -8.21 5.54
C SER A 66 -13.41 -8.77 6.97
N ASP A 67 -13.93 -7.98 7.92
CA ASP A 67 -14.16 -8.47 9.27
C ASP A 67 -15.32 -9.46 9.34
N LYS A 68 -16.39 -9.23 8.58
CA LYS A 68 -17.53 -10.16 8.49
C LYS A 68 -17.13 -11.51 7.86
N PHE A 69 -16.20 -11.53 6.94
CA PHE A 69 -15.65 -12.78 6.37
C PHE A 69 -14.56 -13.40 7.25
N GLY A 70 -13.92 -12.61 8.14
CA GLY A 70 -12.91 -13.06 9.09
C GLY A 70 -11.69 -13.67 8.39
N THR A 71 -11.39 -14.92 8.68
CA THR A 71 -10.28 -15.68 8.06
C THR A 71 -10.73 -16.56 6.88
N LYS A 72 -11.98 -16.44 6.43
CA LYS A 72 -12.46 -17.11 5.21
C LYS A 72 -11.71 -16.59 3.98
N LYS A 73 -11.33 -17.50 3.11
CA LYS A 73 -10.61 -17.18 1.88
C LYS A 73 -11.45 -16.47 0.80
N SER A 74 -12.79 -16.46 0.97
CA SER A 74 -13.73 -16.07 -0.08
C SER A 74 -13.50 -14.65 -0.61
N LEU A 75 -13.23 -13.68 0.30
CA LEU A 75 -13.01 -12.29 -0.10
C LEU A 75 -11.70 -12.12 -0.88
N ILE A 76 -10.65 -12.82 -0.46
CA ILE A 76 -9.36 -12.77 -1.16
C ILE A 76 -9.48 -13.46 -2.52
N PHE A 77 -10.22 -14.58 -2.62
CA PHE A 77 -10.50 -15.20 -3.93
C PHE A 77 -11.31 -14.28 -4.85
N LEU A 78 -12.24 -13.49 -4.32
CA LEU A 78 -12.97 -12.50 -5.11
C LEU A 78 -12.01 -11.45 -5.68
N ILE A 79 -11.10 -10.90 -4.85
CA ILE A 79 -10.10 -9.93 -5.28
C ILE A 79 -9.19 -10.54 -6.35
N ILE A 80 -8.70 -11.77 -6.12
CA ILE A 80 -7.87 -12.49 -7.10
C ILE A 80 -8.63 -12.72 -8.41
N ALA A 81 -9.90 -13.15 -8.35
CA ALA A 81 -10.72 -13.39 -9.54
C ALA A 81 -10.92 -12.11 -10.38
N LEU A 82 -11.11 -10.98 -9.71
CA LEU A 82 -11.19 -9.67 -10.38
C LEU A 82 -9.84 -9.22 -10.95
N LEU A 83 -8.72 -9.66 -10.38
CA LEU A 83 -7.37 -9.36 -10.85
C LEU A 83 -6.92 -10.25 -12.02
N LEU A 84 -7.45 -11.46 -12.15
CA LEU A 84 -7.04 -12.39 -13.22
C LEU A 84 -7.06 -11.75 -14.61
N PRO A 85 -8.11 -10.99 -15.01
CA PRO A 85 -8.15 -10.36 -16.32
C PRO A 85 -7.39 -9.02 -16.39
N VAL A 86 -6.49 -8.70 -15.47
CA VAL A 86 -5.83 -7.38 -15.43
C VAL A 86 -5.11 -7.03 -16.73
N GLY A 87 -4.36 -7.95 -17.33
CA GLY A 87 -3.68 -7.70 -18.60
C GLY A 87 -4.66 -7.49 -19.77
N PRO A 88 -5.57 -8.43 -20.05
CA PRO A 88 -6.63 -8.22 -21.02
C PRO A 88 -7.46 -6.97 -20.77
N PHE A 89 -7.78 -6.63 -19.51
CA PHE A 89 -8.50 -5.41 -19.18
C PHE A 89 -7.74 -4.15 -19.62
N PHE A 90 -6.45 -4.05 -19.29
CA PHE A 90 -5.65 -2.89 -19.67
C PHE A 90 -5.49 -2.77 -21.18
N ILE A 91 -5.23 -3.87 -21.88
CA ILE A 91 -4.88 -3.87 -23.30
C ILE A 91 -6.12 -3.72 -24.19
N TYR A 92 -7.20 -4.46 -23.89
CA TYR A 92 -8.34 -4.59 -24.81
C TYR A 92 -9.56 -3.78 -24.39
N ILE A 93 -9.64 -3.31 -23.15
CA ILE A 93 -10.78 -2.55 -22.64
C ILE A 93 -10.34 -1.13 -22.25
N TYR A 94 -9.39 -1.02 -21.33
CA TYR A 94 -9.03 0.26 -20.71
C TYR A 94 -8.33 1.20 -21.70
N ALA A 95 -7.30 0.73 -22.41
CA ALA A 95 -6.58 1.53 -23.39
C ALA A 95 -7.48 2.05 -24.52
N PRO A 96 -8.29 1.20 -25.22
CA PRO A 96 -9.21 1.69 -26.24
C PRO A 96 -10.25 2.67 -25.72
N LEU A 97 -10.80 2.45 -24.51
CA LEU A 97 -11.77 3.37 -23.91
C LEU A 97 -11.16 4.72 -23.55
N LEU A 98 -9.94 4.75 -23.01
CA LEU A 98 -9.26 6.01 -22.70
C LEU A 98 -9.02 6.86 -23.93
N VAL A 99 -8.71 6.23 -25.07
CA VAL A 99 -8.48 6.94 -26.34
C VAL A 99 -9.79 7.36 -27.01
N SER A 100 -10.83 6.50 -27.04
CA SER A 100 -12.09 6.77 -27.69
C SER A 100 -13.05 7.64 -26.87
N SER A 101 -13.09 7.42 -25.56
CA SER A 101 -13.98 8.13 -24.63
C SER A 101 -13.29 8.23 -23.26
N PHE A 102 -12.45 9.26 -23.10
CA PHE A 102 -11.60 9.45 -21.92
C PHE A 102 -12.37 9.30 -20.60
N TRP A 103 -13.48 10.01 -20.43
CA TRP A 103 -14.22 10.00 -19.17
C TRP A 103 -14.84 8.63 -18.84
N LEU A 104 -15.34 7.91 -19.85
CA LEU A 104 -15.86 6.57 -19.64
C LEU A 104 -14.74 5.60 -19.24
N GLY A 105 -13.59 5.68 -19.92
CA GLY A 105 -12.39 4.93 -19.57
C GLY A 105 -11.91 5.28 -18.15
N ALA A 106 -11.84 6.56 -17.81
CA ALA A 106 -11.40 7.04 -16.51
C ALA A 106 -12.28 6.51 -15.36
N VAL A 107 -13.61 6.54 -15.52
CA VAL A 107 -14.54 6.03 -14.51
C VAL A 107 -14.44 4.51 -14.38
N LEU A 108 -14.46 3.79 -15.52
CA LEU A 108 -14.37 2.32 -15.50
C LEU A 108 -13.04 1.84 -14.93
N GLY A 109 -11.92 2.45 -15.38
CA GLY A 109 -10.59 2.17 -14.86
C GLY A 109 -10.46 2.53 -13.37
N GLY A 110 -11.00 3.68 -12.97
CA GLY A 110 -11.02 4.11 -11.58
C GLY A 110 -11.77 3.14 -10.66
N ILE A 111 -12.94 2.63 -11.10
CA ILE A 111 -13.68 1.60 -10.36
C ILE A 111 -12.83 0.33 -10.27
N TYR A 112 -12.28 -0.15 -11.37
CA TYR A 112 -11.48 -1.37 -11.40
C TYR A 112 -10.23 -1.25 -10.51
N LEU A 113 -9.42 -0.21 -10.73
CA LEU A 113 -8.16 -0.02 -10.02
C LEU A 113 -8.34 0.39 -8.56
N GLY A 114 -9.31 1.28 -8.27
CA GLY A 114 -9.61 1.77 -6.93
C GLY A 114 -10.10 0.65 -6.01
N VAL A 115 -10.95 -0.24 -6.53
CA VAL A 115 -11.46 -1.39 -5.79
C VAL A 115 -10.36 -2.43 -5.58
N ILE A 116 -9.65 -2.81 -6.65
CA ILE A 116 -8.83 -4.02 -6.65
C ILE A 116 -7.43 -3.77 -6.07
N PHE A 117 -6.76 -2.71 -6.50
CA PHE A 117 -5.41 -2.42 -6.03
C PHE A 117 -5.41 -1.60 -4.74
N ASN A 118 -6.04 -0.44 -4.71
CA ASN A 118 -5.94 0.43 -3.55
C ASN A 118 -6.70 -0.12 -2.33
N SER A 119 -7.98 -0.43 -2.49
CA SER A 119 -8.77 -0.98 -1.38
C SER A 119 -8.45 -2.46 -1.14
N GLY A 120 -8.19 -3.22 -2.22
CA GLY A 120 -7.82 -4.64 -2.15
C GLY A 120 -6.52 -4.89 -1.41
N CYS A 121 -5.51 -4.02 -1.55
CA CYS A 121 -4.26 -4.11 -0.79
C CYS A 121 -4.52 -4.05 0.71
N GLY A 122 -5.32 -3.10 1.18
CA GLY A 122 -5.67 -2.98 2.60
C GLY A 122 -6.37 -4.23 3.14
N VAL A 123 -7.25 -4.84 2.33
CA VAL A 123 -7.91 -6.12 2.69
C VAL A 123 -6.90 -7.25 2.78
N ILE A 124 -5.98 -7.37 1.81
CA ILE A 124 -4.94 -8.40 1.80
C ILE A 124 -4.00 -8.23 2.98
N ASP A 125 -3.51 -7.03 3.23
CA ASP A 125 -2.64 -6.71 4.38
C ASP A 125 -3.30 -7.09 5.71
N SER A 126 -4.56 -6.69 5.89
CA SER A 126 -5.34 -7.02 7.09
C SER A 126 -5.59 -8.52 7.22
N TYR A 127 -5.85 -9.23 6.11
CA TYR A 127 -6.01 -10.68 6.10
C TYR A 127 -4.72 -11.40 6.50
N ILE A 128 -3.58 -10.99 5.91
CA ILE A 128 -2.26 -11.55 6.24
C ILE A 128 -1.93 -11.30 7.71
N ASP A 129 -2.24 -10.11 8.25
CA ASP A 129 -2.05 -9.81 9.68
C ASP A 129 -2.89 -10.73 10.58
N LYS A 130 -4.17 -10.96 10.27
CA LYS A 130 -5.03 -11.90 11.02
C LYS A 130 -4.45 -13.32 11.00
N ILE A 131 -4.01 -13.79 9.83
CA ILE A 131 -3.41 -15.13 9.69
C ILE A 131 -2.07 -15.22 10.40
N SER A 132 -1.25 -14.17 10.35
CA SER A 132 0.04 -14.12 11.02
C SER A 132 -0.10 -14.28 12.53
N ARG A 133 -1.04 -13.56 13.14
CA ARG A 133 -1.35 -13.68 14.57
C ARG A 133 -1.82 -15.09 14.93
N ARG A 134 -2.69 -15.68 14.10
CA ARG A 134 -3.23 -17.02 14.33
C ARG A 134 -2.17 -18.12 14.28
N TYR A 135 -1.26 -18.05 13.33
CA TYR A 135 -0.24 -19.09 13.09
C TYR A 135 1.14 -18.74 13.68
N ALA A 136 1.20 -17.70 14.53
CA ALA A 136 2.40 -17.28 15.27
C ALA A 136 3.61 -16.96 14.37
N PHE A 137 3.37 -16.23 13.26
CA PHE A 137 4.44 -15.59 12.49
C PHE A 137 4.20 -14.08 12.38
N GLU A 138 5.21 -13.32 12.00
CA GLU A 138 5.12 -11.86 11.96
C GLU A 138 4.66 -11.36 10.58
N TYR A 139 3.63 -10.50 10.55
CA TYR A 139 3.12 -9.85 9.35
C TYR A 139 4.23 -9.15 8.56
N GLY A 140 5.09 -8.37 9.23
CA GLY A 140 6.17 -7.61 8.58
C GLY A 140 7.13 -8.48 7.77
N ARG A 141 7.37 -9.73 8.21
CA ARG A 141 8.21 -10.67 7.48
C ARG A 141 7.55 -11.17 6.19
N VAL A 142 6.22 -11.24 6.14
CA VAL A 142 5.49 -11.54 4.90
C VAL A 142 5.53 -10.31 3.98
N ARG A 143 5.19 -9.14 4.53
CA ARG A 143 5.12 -7.87 3.79
C ARG A 143 6.45 -7.43 3.17
N MET A 144 7.57 -7.82 3.77
CA MET A 144 8.91 -7.65 3.21
C MET A 144 9.03 -8.25 1.81
N TRP A 145 8.50 -9.45 1.59
CA TRP A 145 8.52 -10.10 0.28
C TRP A 145 7.68 -9.37 -0.75
N GLY A 146 6.56 -8.77 -0.34
CA GLY A 146 5.77 -7.90 -1.21
C GLY A 146 6.56 -6.68 -1.70
N SER A 147 7.32 -6.03 -0.83
CA SER A 147 8.20 -4.91 -1.24
C SER A 147 9.27 -5.34 -2.24
N LEU A 148 9.85 -6.54 -2.08
CA LEU A 148 10.76 -7.13 -3.07
C LEU A 148 10.06 -7.42 -4.40
N GLY A 149 8.80 -7.89 -4.37
CA GLY A 149 7.98 -8.08 -5.57
C GLY A 149 7.77 -6.78 -6.34
N TRP A 150 7.43 -5.70 -5.62
CA TRP A 150 7.32 -4.36 -6.20
C TRP A 150 8.61 -3.91 -6.88
N ALA A 151 9.75 -4.03 -6.20
CA ALA A 151 11.05 -3.63 -6.72
C ALA A 151 11.46 -4.47 -7.95
N ALA A 152 11.24 -5.79 -7.91
CA ALA A 152 11.53 -6.68 -9.03
C ALA A 152 10.71 -6.34 -10.28
N ALA A 153 9.40 -6.05 -10.11
CA ALA A 153 8.54 -5.65 -11.21
C ALA A 153 8.98 -4.30 -11.81
N ALA A 154 9.24 -3.29 -10.96
CA ALA A 154 9.70 -1.99 -11.41
C ALA A 154 11.00 -2.09 -12.23
N TYR A 155 11.92 -2.96 -11.81
CA TYR A 155 13.17 -3.21 -12.54
C TYR A 155 12.94 -3.85 -13.91
N ILE A 156 12.09 -4.90 -13.97
CA ILE A 156 11.82 -5.63 -15.21
C ILE A 156 11.02 -4.77 -16.19
N VAL A 157 9.95 -4.13 -15.71
CA VAL A 157 9.08 -3.29 -16.54
C VAL A 157 9.83 -2.06 -17.03
N GLY A 158 10.60 -1.39 -16.16
CA GLY A 158 11.33 -0.18 -16.53
C GLY A 158 12.30 -0.38 -17.69
N ARG A 159 12.80 -1.59 -17.89
CA ARG A 159 13.69 -1.91 -19.03
C ARG A 159 12.94 -2.19 -20.33
N ASN A 160 11.68 -2.57 -20.25
CA ASN A 160 10.93 -3.07 -21.39
C ASN A 160 9.75 -2.15 -21.77
N ILE A 161 9.42 -1.16 -20.96
CA ILE A 161 8.23 -0.32 -21.14
C ILE A 161 8.22 0.42 -22.46
N ASN A 162 9.39 0.88 -22.92
CA ASN A 162 9.51 1.66 -24.16
C ASN A 162 9.37 0.75 -25.39
N ASP A 163 9.87 -0.50 -25.33
CA ASP A 163 9.87 -1.42 -26.46
C ASP A 163 8.53 -2.19 -26.56
N ASN A 164 8.00 -2.64 -25.42
CA ASN A 164 6.75 -3.38 -25.36
C ASN A 164 5.96 -3.08 -24.08
N PRO A 165 5.14 -2.01 -24.07
CA PRO A 165 4.36 -1.63 -22.89
C PRO A 165 3.35 -2.69 -22.47
N ASN A 166 2.83 -3.49 -23.42
CA ASN A 166 1.86 -4.55 -23.13
C ASN A 166 2.48 -5.72 -22.33
N LEU A 167 3.80 -5.89 -22.39
CA LEU A 167 4.49 -6.93 -21.62
C LEU A 167 4.25 -6.75 -20.11
N SER A 168 4.23 -5.51 -19.63
CA SER A 168 4.00 -5.21 -18.22
C SER A 168 2.65 -5.76 -17.71
N PHE A 169 1.61 -5.61 -18.51
CA PHE A 169 0.26 -6.08 -18.18
C PHE A 169 0.14 -7.60 -18.26
N TRP A 170 0.82 -8.24 -19.21
CA TRP A 170 0.89 -9.70 -19.27
C TRP A 170 1.68 -10.29 -18.10
N LEU A 171 2.78 -9.66 -17.70
CA LEU A 171 3.53 -10.05 -16.51
C LEU A 171 2.66 -9.95 -15.25
N ALA A 172 1.84 -8.89 -15.13
CA ALA A 172 0.88 -8.76 -14.04
C ALA A 172 -0.13 -9.92 -14.02
N SER A 173 -0.71 -10.27 -15.17
CA SER A 173 -1.66 -11.39 -15.26
C SER A 173 -1.02 -12.73 -14.87
N ILE A 174 0.19 -13.01 -15.36
CA ILE A 174 0.93 -14.23 -15.02
C ILE A 174 1.20 -14.27 -13.51
N ALA A 175 1.65 -13.15 -12.93
CA ALA A 175 1.90 -13.05 -11.50
C ALA A 175 0.63 -13.33 -10.67
N ILE A 176 -0.53 -12.80 -11.09
CA ILE A 176 -1.81 -13.06 -10.39
C ILE A 176 -2.26 -14.52 -10.52
N VAL A 177 -2.06 -15.16 -11.67
CA VAL A 177 -2.34 -16.60 -11.82
C VAL A 177 -1.49 -17.42 -10.85
N LEU A 178 -0.19 -17.11 -10.75
CA LEU A 178 0.71 -17.78 -9.81
C LEU A 178 0.33 -17.46 -8.35
N ALA A 179 -0.05 -16.22 -8.06
CA ALA A 179 -0.55 -15.81 -6.74
C ALA A 179 -1.81 -16.59 -6.35
N ALA A 180 -2.75 -16.77 -7.29
CA ALA A 180 -3.95 -17.59 -7.08
C ALA A 180 -3.60 -19.02 -6.68
N VAL A 181 -2.69 -19.66 -7.40
CA VAL A 181 -2.21 -21.02 -7.09
C VAL A 181 -1.59 -21.06 -5.69
N CYS A 182 -0.69 -20.13 -5.37
CA CYS A 182 -0.07 -20.07 -4.05
C CYS A 182 -1.11 -19.90 -2.94
N PHE A 183 -2.10 -19.01 -3.15
CA PHE A 183 -3.15 -18.80 -2.16
C PHE A 183 -4.07 -20.01 -2.00
N MET A 184 -4.41 -20.71 -3.08
CA MET A 184 -5.18 -21.97 -3.03
C MET A 184 -4.48 -23.01 -2.16
N LEU A 185 -3.17 -23.13 -2.26
CA LEU A 185 -2.36 -24.09 -1.52
C LEU A 185 -2.24 -23.78 -0.02
N THR A 186 -2.60 -22.59 0.46
CA THR A 186 -2.58 -22.27 1.90
C THR A 186 -3.58 -23.17 2.65
N LYS A 187 -3.19 -23.64 3.83
CA LYS A 187 -4.06 -24.42 4.73
C LYS A 187 -4.54 -23.54 5.87
N ILE A 188 -5.68 -22.89 5.66
CA ILE A 188 -6.31 -22.02 6.65
C ILE A 188 -7.69 -22.63 6.97
N THR A 189 -7.83 -23.11 8.19
CA THR A 189 -9.08 -23.71 8.69
C THR A 189 -9.85 -22.66 9.46
N VAL A 190 -11.12 -22.44 9.16
CA VAL A 190 -12.01 -21.57 9.95
C VAL A 190 -12.62 -22.42 11.04
N THR A 191 -12.58 -21.94 12.29
CA THR A 191 -13.26 -22.64 13.40
C THR A 191 -14.72 -22.21 13.46
N LEU A 192 -15.59 -23.11 13.96
CA LEU A 192 -17.03 -22.80 14.16
C LEU A 192 -17.24 -21.61 15.09
N GLU A 193 -16.35 -21.41 16.07
CA GLU A 193 -16.40 -20.26 16.96
C GLU A 193 -16.10 -18.95 16.22
N GLU A 194 -15.06 -18.93 15.38
CA GLU A 194 -14.76 -17.77 14.53
C GLU A 194 -15.91 -17.44 13.58
N GLU A 195 -16.52 -18.47 13.00
CA GLU A 195 -17.65 -18.28 12.09
C GLU A 195 -18.86 -17.67 12.79
N LYS A 196 -19.19 -18.11 14.01
CA LYS A 196 -20.23 -17.52 14.84
C LYS A 196 -19.89 -16.09 15.28
N MET A 197 -18.62 -15.84 15.63
CA MET A 197 -18.15 -14.53 16.05
C MET A 197 -18.19 -13.50 14.92
N THR A 198 -17.77 -13.88 13.72
CA THR A 198 -17.77 -12.97 12.55
C THR A 198 -19.17 -12.76 11.99
N SER A 199 -20.05 -13.78 12.02
CA SER A 199 -21.45 -13.63 11.59
C SER A 199 -22.27 -12.71 12.51
N SER A 200 -21.88 -12.53 13.77
CA SER A 200 -22.54 -11.64 14.74
C SER A 200 -22.19 -10.15 14.56
N LEU A 201 -21.23 -9.80 13.68
CA LEU A 201 -20.85 -8.41 13.43
C LEU A 201 -22.01 -7.64 12.79
N LYS A 202 -22.39 -6.55 13.44
CA LYS A 202 -23.40 -5.59 12.97
C LYS A 202 -22.73 -4.25 12.68
N ALA A 203 -23.27 -3.50 11.73
CA ALA A 203 -22.80 -2.15 11.44
C ALA A 203 -22.78 -1.23 12.70
N GLY A 204 -23.66 -1.50 13.67
CA GLY A 204 -23.68 -0.76 14.94
C GLY A 204 -22.36 -0.81 15.72
N HIS A 205 -21.61 -1.92 15.64
CA HIS A 205 -20.30 -2.01 16.31
C HIS A 205 -19.27 -1.05 15.71
N VAL A 206 -19.39 -0.70 14.43
CA VAL A 206 -18.51 0.30 13.79
C VAL A 206 -18.81 1.69 14.37
N PHE A 207 -20.09 2.01 14.66
CA PHE A 207 -20.45 3.28 15.30
C PHE A 207 -19.98 3.37 16.75
N GLU A 208 -19.85 2.22 17.44
CA GLU A 208 -19.29 2.19 18.79
C GLU A 208 -17.80 2.60 18.81
N LEU A 209 -17.04 2.30 17.75
CA LEU A 209 -15.65 2.77 17.60
C LEU A 209 -15.54 4.30 17.64
N MET A 210 -16.54 5.02 17.12
CA MET A 210 -16.57 6.49 17.15
C MET A 210 -16.61 7.08 18.57
N LYS A 211 -16.93 6.27 19.58
CA LYS A 211 -16.91 6.65 20.99
C LYS A 211 -15.58 6.33 21.68
N ASP A 212 -14.73 5.53 21.03
CA ASP A 212 -13.46 5.08 21.60
C ASP A 212 -12.37 6.15 21.44
N LYS A 213 -11.79 6.59 22.57
CA LYS A 213 -10.70 7.56 22.60
C LYS A 213 -9.45 7.06 21.88
N GLN A 214 -9.15 5.78 21.97
CA GLN A 214 -7.95 5.19 21.34
C GLN A 214 -8.09 5.16 19.81
N PHE A 215 -9.32 4.94 19.31
CA PHE A 215 -9.62 5.05 17.89
C PHE A 215 -9.33 6.47 17.37
N TRP A 216 -9.86 7.50 18.04
CA TRP A 216 -9.59 8.88 17.62
C TRP A 216 -8.13 9.28 17.76
N MET A 217 -7.42 8.79 18.77
CA MET A 217 -5.97 9.01 18.88
C MET A 217 -5.21 8.43 17.67
N LEU A 218 -5.60 7.24 17.21
CA LEU A 218 -5.01 6.61 16.03
C LEU A 218 -5.34 7.39 14.74
N ILE A 219 -6.61 7.83 14.59
CA ILE A 219 -7.03 8.66 13.45
C ILE A 219 -6.29 10.01 13.43
N ILE A 220 -6.19 10.70 14.56
CA ILE A 220 -5.47 11.98 14.68
C ILE A 220 -3.98 11.77 14.36
N PHE A 221 -3.36 10.71 14.88
CA PHE A 221 -1.99 10.37 14.54
C PHE A 221 -1.82 10.18 13.03
N THR A 222 -2.74 9.47 12.40
CA THR A 222 -2.73 9.25 10.94
C THR A 222 -2.87 10.58 10.19
N LEU A 223 -3.84 11.40 10.54
CA LEU A 223 -4.09 12.68 9.87
C LEU A 223 -2.89 13.63 9.98
N PHE A 224 -2.36 13.82 11.17
CA PHE A 224 -1.38 14.87 11.46
C PHE A 224 0.08 14.40 11.51
N VAL A 225 0.31 13.10 11.51
CA VAL A 225 1.66 12.54 11.49
C VAL A 225 1.91 11.82 10.18
N THR A 226 1.24 10.69 9.92
CA THR A 226 1.58 9.86 8.76
C THR A 226 1.33 10.58 7.42
N GLN A 227 0.30 11.42 7.33
CA GLN A 227 -0.06 12.05 6.06
C GLN A 227 0.74 13.33 5.76
N ILE A 228 1.27 13.97 6.77
CA ILE A 228 2.23 15.07 6.55
C ILE A 228 3.48 14.53 5.86
N TYR A 229 3.98 13.36 6.27
CA TYR A 229 5.14 12.78 5.63
C TYR A 229 4.86 12.30 4.20
N ASP A 230 3.71 11.70 3.93
CA ASP A 230 3.34 11.27 2.58
C ASP A 230 3.29 12.46 1.62
N THR A 231 2.72 13.57 2.08
CA THR A 231 2.65 14.81 1.29
C THR A 231 4.03 15.43 1.08
N TYR A 232 4.87 15.42 2.11
CA TYR A 232 6.28 15.83 1.99
C TYR A 232 7.02 14.96 0.97
N ASP A 233 6.83 13.65 1.02
CA ASP A 233 7.50 12.72 0.11
C ASP A 233 7.07 12.88 -1.35
N GLN A 234 5.83 13.31 -1.61
CA GLN A 234 5.37 13.64 -2.96
C GLN A 234 6.17 14.78 -3.60
N GLN A 235 6.55 15.79 -2.83
CA GLN A 235 7.30 16.95 -3.30
C GLN A 235 8.82 16.76 -3.20
N PHE A 236 9.28 15.74 -2.47
CA PHE A 236 10.69 15.56 -2.17
C PHE A 236 11.57 15.37 -3.42
N ALA A 237 11.06 14.70 -4.44
CA ALA A 237 11.81 14.49 -5.70
C ALA A 237 12.22 15.82 -6.33
N GLN A 238 11.27 16.75 -6.43
CA GLN A 238 11.52 18.09 -6.99
C GLN A 238 12.46 18.90 -6.08
N TYR A 239 12.19 18.92 -4.79
CA TYR A 239 13.04 19.60 -3.82
C TYR A 239 14.49 19.11 -3.86
N PHE A 240 14.71 17.79 -3.92
CA PHE A 240 16.03 17.18 -3.98
C PHE A 240 16.75 17.49 -5.30
N SER A 241 16.04 17.46 -6.43
CA SER A 241 16.62 17.73 -7.74
C SER A 241 17.14 19.17 -7.86
N LEU A 242 16.49 20.12 -7.18
CA LEU A 242 16.91 21.53 -7.15
C LEU A 242 18.21 21.76 -6.35
N GLN A 243 18.71 20.77 -5.61
CA GLN A 243 19.98 20.86 -4.87
C GLN A 243 21.22 20.59 -5.75
N PHE A 244 21.02 20.24 -7.01
CA PHE A 244 22.09 19.90 -7.95
C PHE A 244 22.27 20.96 -9.01
N PRO A 245 23.46 21.03 -9.68
CA PRO A 245 23.71 21.96 -10.75
C PRO A 245 22.77 21.83 -11.96
N SER A 246 22.22 20.61 -12.18
CA SER A 246 21.20 20.37 -13.18
C SER A 246 20.09 19.46 -12.61
N VAL A 247 18.85 19.70 -13.05
CA VAL A 247 17.69 18.88 -12.66
C VAL A 247 17.86 17.43 -13.12
N ASP A 248 18.47 17.21 -14.27
CA ASP A 248 18.73 15.85 -14.80
C ASP A 248 19.68 15.06 -13.90
N GLU A 249 20.72 15.70 -13.40
CA GLU A 249 21.63 15.08 -12.44
C GLU A 249 20.92 14.78 -11.13
N GLY A 250 20.14 15.72 -10.61
CA GLY A 250 19.34 15.55 -9.41
C GLY A 250 18.33 14.42 -9.52
N ASN A 251 17.66 14.29 -10.68
CA ASN A 251 16.73 13.19 -10.94
C ASN A 251 17.42 11.82 -10.97
N LYS A 252 18.62 11.72 -11.55
CA LYS A 252 19.41 10.46 -11.52
C LYS A 252 19.80 10.07 -10.11
N TRP A 253 20.27 11.04 -9.31
CA TRP A 253 20.62 10.81 -7.91
C TRP A 253 19.39 10.45 -7.07
N TYR A 254 18.24 11.11 -7.32
CA TYR A 254 16.98 10.75 -6.65
C TYR A 254 16.55 9.31 -6.94
N GLY A 255 16.62 8.87 -8.20
CA GLY A 255 16.32 7.50 -8.57
C GLY A 255 17.21 6.49 -7.84
N THR A 256 18.49 6.77 -7.71
CA THR A 256 19.44 5.94 -6.95
C THR A 256 19.08 5.92 -5.46
N LEU A 257 18.82 7.09 -4.87
CA LEU A 257 18.44 7.25 -3.47
C LEU A 257 17.14 6.48 -3.16
N ALA A 258 16.12 6.61 -4.02
CA ALA A 258 14.86 5.90 -3.88
C ALA A 258 15.04 4.38 -3.92
N SER A 259 15.92 3.88 -4.80
CA SER A 259 16.22 2.44 -4.88
C SER A 259 16.90 1.93 -3.60
N ILE A 260 17.87 2.66 -3.07
CA ILE A 260 18.54 2.31 -1.80
C ILE A 260 17.52 2.37 -0.64
N GLN A 261 16.64 3.38 -0.61
CA GLN A 261 15.58 3.51 0.38
C GLN A 261 14.65 2.30 0.39
N VAL A 262 14.18 1.83 -0.78
CA VAL A 262 13.30 0.65 -0.88
C VAL A 262 14.00 -0.61 -0.38
N CYS A 263 15.28 -0.79 -0.67
CA CYS A 263 16.08 -1.90 -0.12
C CYS A 263 16.16 -1.81 1.41
N GLY A 264 16.38 -0.61 1.95
CA GLY A 264 16.36 -0.36 3.39
C GLY A 264 15.00 -0.66 4.02
N GLU A 265 13.90 -0.14 3.44
CA GLU A 265 12.53 -0.43 3.90
C GLU A 265 12.25 -1.93 3.97
N THR A 266 12.67 -2.66 2.94
CA THR A 266 12.50 -4.12 2.88
C THR A 266 13.19 -4.82 4.03
N LEU A 267 14.43 -4.43 4.33
CA LEU A 267 15.20 -5.00 5.43
C LEU A 267 14.56 -4.67 6.78
N PHE A 268 14.16 -3.41 6.97
CA PHE A 268 13.52 -2.97 8.21
C PHE A 268 12.13 -3.57 8.42
N LEU A 269 11.34 -3.84 7.37
CA LEU A 269 10.08 -4.59 7.50
C LEU A 269 10.29 -5.96 8.16
N GLY A 270 11.40 -6.63 7.88
CA GLY A 270 11.76 -7.89 8.51
C GLY A 270 12.19 -7.75 9.98
N LEU A 271 12.82 -6.63 10.36
CA LEU A 271 13.39 -6.38 11.69
C LEU A 271 12.40 -5.71 12.66
N MET A 272 11.52 -4.84 12.16
CA MET A 272 10.62 -4.03 13.00
C MET A 272 9.68 -4.83 13.90
N PRO A 273 9.16 -6.01 13.53
CA PRO A 273 8.35 -6.81 14.44
C PRO A 273 9.06 -7.10 15.77
N TRP A 274 10.36 -7.41 15.72
CA TRP A 274 11.17 -7.64 16.92
C TRP A 274 11.29 -6.38 17.79
N PHE A 275 11.54 -5.22 17.15
CA PHE A 275 11.65 -3.94 17.85
C PHE A 275 10.32 -3.55 18.51
N VAL A 276 9.23 -3.58 17.76
CA VAL A 276 7.89 -3.21 18.26
C VAL A 276 7.41 -4.15 19.37
N ASN A 277 7.78 -5.44 19.32
CA ASN A 277 7.47 -6.38 20.39
C ASN A 277 8.16 -6.03 21.73
N ARG A 278 9.34 -5.39 21.69
CA ARG A 278 10.07 -4.96 22.90
C ARG A 278 9.61 -3.62 23.44
N VAL A 279 9.38 -2.66 22.53
CA VAL A 279 9.08 -1.26 22.91
C VAL A 279 7.60 -1.04 23.15
N GLY A 280 6.75 -1.87 22.52
CA GLY A 280 5.30 -1.72 22.49
C GLY A 280 4.82 -0.81 21.35
N ALA A 281 3.64 -1.12 20.83
CA ALA A 281 3.10 -0.46 19.63
C ALA A 281 2.92 1.05 19.80
N LYS A 282 2.42 1.49 20.96
CA LYS A 282 2.22 2.92 21.27
C LYS A 282 3.52 3.72 21.20
N TRP A 283 4.56 3.25 21.88
CA TRP A 283 5.85 3.95 21.90
C TRP A 283 6.56 3.87 20.55
N ALA A 284 6.39 2.76 19.83
CA ALA A 284 6.91 2.63 18.47
C ALA A 284 6.29 3.65 17.50
N LEU A 285 4.98 3.95 17.62
CA LEU A 285 4.34 5.04 16.85
C LEU A 285 4.91 6.41 17.25
N VAL A 286 5.12 6.67 18.52
CA VAL A 286 5.73 7.94 18.99
C VAL A 286 7.16 8.09 18.43
N ILE A 287 7.97 7.04 18.51
CA ILE A 287 9.33 7.03 17.95
C ILE A 287 9.30 7.27 16.43
N ALA A 288 8.40 6.62 15.72
CA ALA A 288 8.25 6.82 14.28
C ALA A 288 7.90 8.28 13.93
N GLY A 289 6.94 8.87 14.66
CA GLY A 289 6.58 10.28 14.49
C GLY A 289 7.74 11.24 14.83
N THR A 290 8.55 10.90 15.84
CA THR A 290 9.75 11.68 16.18
C THR A 290 10.81 11.60 15.09
N ILE A 291 11.09 10.39 14.58
CA ILE A 291 12.04 10.18 13.46
C ILE A 291 11.59 11.00 12.26
N MET A 292 10.29 10.95 11.94
CA MET A 292 9.70 11.72 10.85
C MET A 292 9.89 13.23 11.04
N SER A 293 9.59 13.75 12.24
CA SER A 293 9.75 15.17 12.54
C SER A 293 11.21 15.62 12.39
N VAL A 294 12.16 14.82 12.91
CA VAL A 294 13.60 15.07 12.74
C VAL A 294 14.00 15.05 11.26
N ARG A 295 13.47 14.12 10.48
CA ARG A 295 13.71 14.01 9.05
C ARG A 295 13.23 15.23 8.29
N ILE A 296 11.98 15.65 8.50
CA ILE A 296 11.39 16.80 7.80
C ILE A 296 12.14 18.09 8.18
N LEU A 297 12.36 18.33 9.47
CA LEU A 297 13.12 19.50 9.95
C LEU A 297 14.57 19.47 9.49
N GLY A 298 15.20 18.29 9.53
CA GLY A 298 16.57 18.10 9.04
C GLY A 298 16.73 18.42 7.56
N SER A 299 15.71 18.16 6.75
CA SER A 299 15.73 18.49 5.32
C SER A 299 15.69 19.99 5.05
N ALA A 300 15.21 20.80 5.99
CA ALA A 300 15.21 22.26 5.87
C ALA A 300 16.60 22.88 6.13
N VAL A 301 17.56 22.10 6.66
CA VAL A 301 18.92 22.60 6.94
C VAL A 301 19.73 22.58 5.64
N PRO A 302 20.28 23.73 5.17
CA PRO A 302 20.93 23.84 3.86
C PRO A 302 22.39 23.36 3.89
N LEU A 303 22.59 22.07 4.19
CA LEU A 303 23.92 21.42 4.22
C LEU A 303 24.27 20.67 2.94
N GLY A 304 23.47 20.88 1.87
CA GLY A 304 23.70 20.29 0.56
C GLY A 304 23.07 18.91 0.35
N PRO A 305 23.18 18.38 -0.89
CA PRO A 305 22.42 17.19 -1.31
C PRO A 305 22.77 15.91 -0.55
N VAL A 306 24.02 15.75 -0.12
CA VAL A 306 24.46 14.58 0.66
C VAL A 306 23.77 14.53 2.04
N TRP A 307 23.65 15.68 2.70
CA TRP A 307 22.92 15.77 3.98
C TRP A 307 21.45 15.44 3.78
N ILE A 308 20.81 16.03 2.78
CA ILE A 308 19.41 15.81 2.48
C ILE A 308 19.15 14.33 2.15
N ALA A 309 20.05 13.69 1.39
CA ALA A 309 19.99 12.25 1.12
C ALA A 309 20.11 11.41 2.39
N ALA A 310 21.05 11.73 3.28
CA ALA A 310 21.23 11.02 4.55
C ALA A 310 19.98 11.13 5.43
N VAL A 311 19.41 12.32 5.53
CA VAL A 311 18.17 12.57 6.28
C VAL A 311 16.98 11.82 5.64
N LYS A 312 16.88 11.80 4.31
CA LYS A 312 15.84 11.04 3.58
C LYS A 312 15.91 9.54 3.87
N MET A 313 17.10 8.97 4.06
CA MET A 313 17.25 7.55 4.39
C MET A 313 16.59 7.13 5.70
N MET A 314 16.31 8.07 6.62
CA MET A 314 15.53 7.79 7.84
C MET A 314 14.12 7.25 7.53
N HIS A 315 13.58 7.56 6.34
CA HIS A 315 12.30 7.04 5.85
C HIS A 315 12.29 5.51 5.77
N ALA A 316 13.42 4.88 5.43
CA ALA A 316 13.53 3.42 5.38
C ALA A 316 13.25 2.75 6.74
N ILE A 317 13.41 3.49 7.84
CA ILE A 317 13.11 3.02 9.20
C ILE A 317 11.69 3.38 9.62
N GLU A 318 11.28 4.63 9.39
CA GLU A 318 10.01 5.14 9.92
C GLU A 318 8.79 4.48 9.31
N LYS A 319 8.76 4.27 7.99
CA LYS A 319 7.62 3.69 7.29
C LYS A 319 7.33 2.23 7.71
N PRO A 320 8.31 1.31 7.74
CA PRO A 320 8.12 -0.01 8.32
C PRO A 320 7.68 0.03 9.79
N LEU A 321 8.24 0.97 10.57
CA LEU A 321 7.91 1.12 11.98
C LEU A 321 6.45 1.54 12.16
N ILE A 322 5.95 2.51 11.39
CA ILE A 322 4.53 2.92 11.39
C ILE A 322 3.63 1.74 11.02
N LEU A 323 3.89 1.09 9.89
CA LEU A 323 3.05 0.02 9.38
C LEU A 323 2.86 -1.13 10.39
N ILE A 324 3.98 -1.63 10.92
CA ILE A 324 3.95 -2.72 11.90
C ILE A 324 3.28 -2.28 13.19
N SER A 325 3.56 -1.05 13.65
CA SER A 325 3.01 -0.52 14.89
C SER A 325 1.52 -0.28 14.81
N VAL A 326 0.98 0.18 13.68
CA VAL A 326 -0.46 0.35 13.47
C VAL A 326 -1.19 -0.98 13.63
N PHE A 327 -0.74 -2.05 12.96
CA PHE A 327 -1.35 -3.37 13.10
C PHE A 327 -1.26 -3.91 14.54
N LYS A 328 -0.11 -3.76 15.19
CA LYS A 328 0.05 -4.21 16.58
C LYS A 328 -0.77 -3.35 17.56
N PHE A 329 -0.86 -2.04 17.32
CA PHE A 329 -1.70 -1.16 18.13
C PHE A 329 -3.19 -1.54 18.01
N ILE A 330 -3.67 -1.79 16.80
CA ILE A 330 -5.03 -2.26 16.56
C ILE A 330 -5.26 -3.60 17.30
N ALA A 331 -4.33 -4.55 17.16
CA ALA A 331 -4.45 -5.86 17.79
C ALA A 331 -4.43 -5.84 19.32
N GLN A 332 -3.77 -4.85 19.94
CA GLN A 332 -3.63 -4.74 21.39
C GLN A 332 -4.79 -3.97 22.06
N ASN A 333 -5.42 -3.04 21.35
CA ASN A 333 -6.33 -2.08 21.96
C ASN A 333 -7.79 -2.25 21.52
N PHE A 334 -8.08 -3.03 20.48
CA PHE A 334 -9.42 -3.19 19.94
C PHE A 334 -9.82 -4.65 19.81
N ASP A 335 -11.14 -4.89 19.69
CA ASP A 335 -11.66 -6.22 19.41
C ASP A 335 -11.12 -6.73 18.07
N HIS A 336 -10.56 -7.91 18.07
CA HIS A 336 -10.03 -8.60 16.89
C HIS A 336 -11.05 -8.73 15.77
N LYS A 337 -12.35 -8.68 16.09
CA LYS A 337 -13.45 -8.72 15.12
C LYS A 337 -13.50 -7.49 14.21
N LEU A 338 -12.97 -6.34 14.65
CA LEU A 338 -13.02 -5.06 13.94
C LEU A 338 -11.66 -4.65 13.36
N SER A 339 -10.65 -5.52 13.40
CA SER A 339 -9.28 -5.14 13.04
C SER A 339 -9.13 -4.67 11.60
N SER A 340 -9.80 -5.30 10.62
CA SER A 340 -9.79 -4.84 9.23
C SER A 340 -10.56 -3.53 9.06
N THR A 341 -11.72 -3.42 9.72
CA THR A 341 -12.52 -2.18 9.68
C THR A 341 -11.70 -1.00 10.18
N ILE A 342 -11.03 -1.15 11.34
CA ILE A 342 -10.19 -0.09 11.92
C ILE A 342 -9.04 0.25 10.98
N TYR A 343 -8.34 -0.75 10.46
CA TYR A 343 -7.21 -0.53 9.54
C TYR A 343 -7.65 0.21 8.27
N LEU A 344 -8.77 -0.18 7.65
CA LEU A 344 -9.25 0.49 6.45
C LEU A 344 -9.86 1.88 6.76
N LEU A 345 -10.38 2.11 7.96
CA LEU A 345 -10.75 3.47 8.41
C LEU A 345 -9.52 4.36 8.62
N VAL A 346 -8.40 3.80 9.06
CA VAL A 346 -7.11 4.51 9.12
C VAL A 346 -6.66 4.91 7.71
N LEU A 347 -6.74 4.00 6.73
CA LEU A 347 -6.41 4.30 5.33
C LEU A 347 -7.38 5.33 4.72
N PHE A 348 -8.66 5.27 5.06
CA PHE A 348 -9.65 6.27 4.66
C PHE A 348 -9.30 7.67 5.20
N ALA A 349 -8.96 7.77 6.49
CA ALA A 349 -8.51 9.02 7.10
C ALA A 349 -7.23 9.54 6.43
N ALA A 350 -6.30 8.63 6.13
CA ALA A 350 -5.09 8.95 5.38
C ALA A 350 -5.41 9.56 4.02
N SER A 351 -6.31 8.96 3.26
CA SER A 351 -6.70 9.44 1.93
C SER A 351 -7.38 10.82 1.97
N ILE A 352 -8.20 11.09 3.00
CA ILE A 352 -8.79 12.43 3.22
C ILE A 352 -7.68 13.45 3.46
N ALA A 353 -6.75 13.16 4.36
CA ALA A 353 -5.68 14.10 4.70
C ALA A 353 -4.79 14.40 3.48
N THR A 354 -4.43 13.39 2.68
CA THR A 354 -3.68 13.59 1.43
C THR A 354 -4.41 14.52 0.48
N THR A 355 -5.73 14.34 0.33
CA THR A 355 -6.56 15.19 -0.54
C THR A 355 -6.52 16.66 -0.10
N VAL A 356 -6.46 16.91 1.21
CA VAL A 356 -6.41 18.29 1.77
C VAL A 356 -4.99 18.86 1.73
N TYR A 357 -3.98 18.07 2.06
CA TYR A 357 -2.60 18.54 2.23
C TYR A 357 -1.86 18.70 0.90
N SER A 358 -2.08 17.82 -0.08
CA SER A 358 -1.33 17.87 -1.35
C SER A 358 -1.46 19.19 -2.10
N PRO A 359 -2.64 19.82 -2.22
CA PRO A 359 -2.75 21.15 -2.84
C PRO A 359 -2.03 22.25 -2.04
N VAL A 360 -2.10 22.19 -0.69
CA VAL A 360 -1.45 23.19 0.18
C VAL A 360 0.05 23.15 0.04
N VAL A 361 0.64 21.95 0.10
CA VAL A 361 2.10 21.79 -0.01
C VAL A 361 2.60 21.98 -1.44
N GLY A 362 1.76 21.70 -2.44
CA GLY A 362 2.09 21.98 -3.85
C GLY A 362 2.11 23.46 -4.21
N HIS A 363 1.56 24.34 -3.35
CA HIS A 363 1.61 25.80 -3.50
C HIS A 363 2.76 26.46 -2.71
N LEU A 364 3.36 25.75 -1.77
CA LEU A 364 4.53 26.19 -0.99
C LEU A 364 5.83 25.87 -1.71
#